data_5f0422142237c1dea62b49241ef71dc0
#
_entry.id   5f0422142237c1dea62b49241ef71dc0
#
_cell.length_a   1.000
_cell.length_b   1.000
_cell.length_c   1.000
_cell.angle_alpha   90.00
_cell.angle_beta   90.00
_cell.angle_gamma   90.00
#
_symmetry.space_group_name_H-M   'P 1'
#
loop_
_entity.id
_entity.type
_entity.pdbx_description
1 polymer ?
#
loop_
_entity_poly.entity_id
_entity_poly.type
_entity_poly.pdbx_seq_one_letter_code
_entity_poly.pdbx_strand_id
1 'polypeptide(L)'
;MQSIDQIFERATIRGIVDYLLFGIGPNTDNRSYEERLDEPYARFEKEVAKHDPSPSSKLLDLSNEHTSETASVYTEIGLQIAMVLMKDIRKNISGNSTEGHEKINRRTIEF
;
A
#
# COMPACT_ATOMS: atom_id res chain seq x y z
N MET A 1 0.44 3.40 -26.26
CA MET A 1 1.40 2.45 -25.70
C MET A 1 2.32 3.18 -24.75
N GLN A 2 2.55 2.64 -23.59
CA GLN A 2 3.41 3.26 -22.60
C GLN A 2 4.88 3.03 -22.93
N SER A 3 5.70 4.03 -22.67
CA SER A 3 7.14 3.86 -22.77
C SER A 3 7.64 2.99 -21.60
N ILE A 4 8.83 2.46 -21.73
CA ILE A 4 9.48 1.67 -20.67
C ILE A 4 9.64 2.53 -19.41
N ASP A 5 9.98 3.80 -19.58
CA ASP A 5 10.13 4.72 -18.45
C ASP A 5 8.84 4.88 -17.66
N GLN A 6 7.71 4.96 -18.34
CA GLN A 6 6.41 5.05 -17.69
C GLN A 6 6.08 3.79 -16.90
N ILE A 7 6.49 2.64 -17.41
CA ILE A 7 6.32 1.37 -16.70
C ILE A 7 7.10 1.40 -15.39
N PHE A 8 8.35 1.82 -15.42
CA PHE A 8 9.17 1.91 -14.22
C PHE A 8 8.68 2.98 -13.24
N GLU A 9 8.09 4.06 -13.73
CA GLU A 9 7.46 5.04 -12.84
C GLU A 9 6.37 4.42 -11.99
N ARG A 10 5.63 3.48 -12.56
CA ARG A 10 4.54 2.79 -11.86
C ARG A 10 5.02 1.68 -10.94
N ALA A 11 6.24 1.20 -11.16
CA ALA A 11 6.80 0.08 -10.41
C ALA A 11 7.45 0.54 -9.11
N THR A 12 6.76 1.42 -8.38
CA THR A 12 7.16 1.87 -7.04
C THR A 12 6.18 1.29 -6.04
N ILE A 13 6.60 1.22 -4.78
CA ILE A 13 5.71 0.76 -3.72
C ILE A 13 4.43 1.59 -3.70
N ARG A 14 4.56 2.91 -3.78
CA ARG A 14 3.40 3.79 -3.79
C ARG A 14 2.52 3.57 -5.02
N GLY A 15 3.12 3.44 -6.18
CA GLY A 15 2.39 3.21 -7.42
C GLY A 15 1.60 1.91 -7.38
N ILE A 16 2.21 0.87 -6.83
CA ILE A 16 1.54 -0.43 -6.67
C ILE A 16 0.38 -0.31 -5.68
N VAL A 17 0.58 0.34 -4.55
CA VAL A 17 -0.44 0.52 -3.52
C VAL A 17 -1.61 1.33 -4.07
N ASP A 18 -1.33 2.44 -4.74
CA ASP A 18 -2.37 3.28 -5.31
C ASP A 18 -3.20 2.54 -6.34
N TYR A 19 -2.54 1.75 -7.18
CA TYR A 19 -3.25 0.94 -8.17
C TYR A 19 -4.10 -0.14 -7.52
N LEU A 20 -3.53 -0.87 -6.56
CA LEU A 20 -4.22 -1.99 -5.92
C LEU A 20 -5.41 -1.53 -5.07
N LEU A 21 -5.26 -0.42 -4.36
CA LEU A 21 -6.31 0.06 -3.46
C LEU A 21 -7.33 0.95 -4.15
N PHE A 22 -6.91 1.75 -5.11
CA PHE A 22 -7.74 2.81 -5.66
C PHE A 22 -7.85 2.79 -7.19
N GLY A 23 -7.10 1.94 -7.86
CA GLY A 23 -7.06 1.91 -9.33
C GLY A 23 -6.46 3.16 -9.94
N ILE A 24 -5.65 3.90 -9.19
CA ILE A 24 -5.07 5.17 -9.62
C ILE A 24 -3.76 4.93 -10.34
N GLY A 25 -3.53 5.68 -11.40
CA GLY A 25 -2.26 5.66 -12.13
C GLY A 25 -1.13 6.35 -11.37
N PRO A 26 0.02 6.54 -12.03
CA PRO A 26 1.20 7.11 -11.38
C PRO A 26 0.90 8.44 -10.70
N ASN A 27 1.44 8.61 -9.52
CA ASN A 27 1.26 9.82 -8.73
C ASN A 27 2.63 10.39 -8.39
N THR A 28 2.79 11.69 -8.62
CA THR A 28 4.06 12.41 -8.40
C THR A 28 4.12 13.10 -7.06
N ASP A 29 3.44 12.61 -6.07
CA ASP A 29 3.45 13.19 -4.73
C ASP A 29 4.80 12.95 -4.07
N ASN A 30 5.55 14.03 -3.84
CA ASN A 30 6.90 13.99 -3.28
C ASN A 30 6.94 14.27 -1.78
N ARG A 31 5.79 14.34 -1.11
CA ARG A 31 5.75 14.59 0.33
C ARG A 31 6.32 13.40 1.09
N SER A 32 6.96 13.67 2.22
CA SER A 32 7.43 12.63 3.12
C SER A 32 6.24 11.87 3.72
N TYR A 33 6.52 10.71 4.31
CA TYR A 33 5.47 9.97 5.01
C TYR A 33 4.87 10.78 6.15
N GLU A 34 5.70 11.49 6.91
CA GLU A 34 5.23 12.34 7.99
C GLU A 34 4.29 13.42 7.49
N GLU A 35 4.64 14.10 6.41
CA GLU A 35 3.77 15.12 5.82
C GLU A 35 2.44 14.53 5.35
N ARG A 36 2.48 13.34 4.75
CA ARG A 36 1.27 12.68 4.28
C ARG A 36 0.33 12.28 5.41
N LEU A 37 0.86 12.03 6.58
CA LEU A 37 0.07 11.71 7.77
C LEU A 37 -0.37 12.98 8.51
N ASP A 38 0.55 13.92 8.68
CA ASP A 38 0.32 15.10 9.52
C ASP A 38 -0.65 16.09 8.91
N GLU A 39 -0.57 16.33 7.62
CA GLU A 39 -1.41 17.33 6.97
C GLU A 39 -2.92 17.00 7.07
N PRO A 40 -3.35 15.79 6.70
CA PRO A 40 -4.76 15.43 6.87
C PRO A 40 -5.20 15.41 8.32
N TYR A 41 -4.32 14.97 9.21
CA TYR A 41 -4.63 14.92 10.63
C TYR A 41 -4.80 16.32 11.21
N ALA A 42 -3.94 17.26 10.83
CA ALA A 42 -4.03 18.63 11.28
C ALA A 42 -5.36 19.28 10.85
N ARG A 43 -5.79 19.01 9.61
CA ARG A 43 -7.08 19.50 9.13
C ARG A 43 -8.24 18.89 9.90
N PHE A 44 -8.17 17.59 10.16
CA PHE A 44 -9.19 16.90 10.93
C PHE A 44 -9.26 17.44 12.36
N GLU A 45 -8.12 17.59 13.00
CA GLU A 45 -8.03 18.10 14.36
C GLU A 45 -8.61 19.51 14.46
N LYS A 46 -8.31 20.36 13.49
CA LYS A 46 -8.85 21.72 13.42
C LYS A 46 -10.36 21.71 13.27
N GLU A 47 -10.89 20.81 12.45
CA GLU A 47 -12.33 20.72 12.23
C GLU A 47 -13.05 20.20 13.48
N VAL A 48 -12.47 19.20 14.14
CA VAL A 48 -13.02 18.69 15.41
C VAL A 48 -13.06 19.79 16.46
N ALA A 49 -12.04 20.63 16.55
CA ALA A 49 -11.97 21.71 17.53
C ALA A 49 -13.10 22.73 17.37
N LYS A 50 -13.67 22.87 16.19
CA LYS A 50 -14.83 23.74 15.97
C LYS A 50 -16.10 23.19 16.60
N HIS A 51 -16.22 21.90 16.71
CA HIS A 51 -17.42 21.22 17.20
C HIS A 51 -17.24 20.66 18.60
N ASP A 52 -16.02 20.38 19.00
CA ASP A 52 -15.67 19.82 20.30
C ASP A 52 -14.33 20.41 20.75
N PRO A 53 -14.35 21.60 21.36
CA PRO A 53 -13.11 22.26 21.76
C PRO A 53 -12.45 21.67 22.99
N SER A 54 -12.97 20.60 23.55
CA SER A 54 -12.42 19.97 24.74
C SER A 54 -11.01 19.40 24.45
N PRO A 55 -10.02 19.65 25.32
CA PRO A 55 -8.69 19.08 25.13
C PRO A 55 -8.66 17.57 25.26
N SER A 56 -9.68 16.95 25.84
CA SER A 56 -9.80 15.50 25.95
C SER A 56 -10.93 14.98 25.06
N SER A 57 -10.94 15.41 23.81
CA SER A 57 -11.97 15.06 22.86
C SER A 57 -12.06 13.55 22.64
N LYS A 58 -13.24 13.00 22.89
CA LYS A 58 -13.53 11.61 22.61
C LYS A 58 -13.52 11.33 21.11
N LEU A 59 -13.88 12.31 20.30
CA LEU A 59 -13.83 12.16 18.85
C LEU A 59 -12.40 11.94 18.36
N LEU A 60 -11.44 12.67 18.91
CA LEU A 60 -10.03 12.47 18.56
C LEU A 60 -9.52 11.12 19.03
N ASP A 61 -9.91 10.69 20.22
CA ASP A 61 -9.53 9.37 20.75
C ASP A 61 -10.05 8.24 19.87
N LEU A 62 -11.31 8.32 19.48
CA LEU A 62 -11.92 7.31 18.60
C LEU A 62 -11.30 7.33 17.22
N SER A 63 -10.99 8.51 16.71
CA SER A 63 -10.31 8.64 15.42
C SER A 63 -8.92 8.01 15.47
N ASN A 64 -8.18 8.25 16.54
CA ASN A 64 -6.85 7.67 16.72
C ASN A 64 -6.91 6.14 16.82
N GLU A 65 -7.90 5.63 17.55
CA GLU A 65 -8.12 4.20 17.65
C GLU A 65 -8.45 3.59 16.30
N HIS A 66 -9.35 4.21 15.55
CA HIS A 66 -9.71 3.76 14.20
C HIS A 66 -8.51 3.81 13.26
N THR A 67 -7.74 4.88 13.31
CA THR A 67 -6.54 5.02 12.48
C THR A 67 -5.51 3.95 12.80
N SER A 68 -5.28 3.66 14.07
CA SER A 68 -4.34 2.63 14.49
C SER A 68 -4.77 1.26 13.98
N GLU A 69 -6.04 0.93 14.12
CA GLU A 69 -6.56 -0.34 13.64
C GLU A 69 -6.46 -0.44 12.12
N THR A 70 -6.83 0.62 11.42
CA THR A 70 -6.73 0.69 9.96
C THR A 70 -5.28 0.50 9.51
N ALA A 71 -4.34 1.17 10.15
CA ALA A 71 -2.92 1.04 9.83
C ALA A 71 -2.44 -0.39 10.03
N SER A 72 -2.84 -1.01 11.13
CA SER A 72 -2.47 -2.38 11.44
C SER A 72 -3.00 -3.36 10.39
N VAL A 73 -4.27 -3.26 10.05
CA VAL A 73 -4.90 -4.14 9.07
C VAL A 73 -4.24 -4.00 7.70
N TYR A 74 -4.06 -2.77 7.23
CA TYR A 74 -3.47 -2.57 5.90
C TYR A 74 -1.99 -2.88 5.84
N THR A 75 -1.27 -2.76 6.95
CA THR A 75 0.11 -3.22 7.02
C THR A 75 0.17 -4.74 6.87
N GLU A 76 -0.69 -5.45 7.56
CA GLU A 76 -0.77 -6.91 7.43
C GLU A 76 -1.14 -7.33 6.01
N ILE A 77 -2.13 -6.66 5.42
CA ILE A 77 -2.51 -6.91 4.03
C ILE A 77 -1.35 -6.65 3.09
N GLY A 78 -0.62 -5.56 3.30
CA GLY A 78 0.54 -5.21 2.48
C GLY A 78 1.63 -6.27 2.53
N LEU A 79 1.91 -6.81 3.71
CA LEU A 79 2.87 -7.90 3.86
C LEU A 79 2.39 -9.17 3.15
N GLN A 80 1.12 -9.48 3.24
CA GLN A 80 0.54 -10.61 2.51
C GLN A 80 0.69 -10.44 1.00
N ILE A 81 0.39 -9.25 0.50
CA ILE A 81 0.54 -8.95 -0.93
C ILE A 81 2.00 -9.10 -1.36
N ALA A 82 2.93 -8.58 -0.57
CA ALA A 82 4.36 -8.69 -0.87
C ALA A 82 4.79 -10.16 -0.99
N MET A 83 4.32 -11.00 -0.08
CA MET A 83 4.61 -12.44 -0.12
C MET A 83 4.05 -13.09 -1.39
N VAL A 84 2.84 -12.76 -1.76
CA VAL A 84 2.21 -13.27 -2.97
C VAL A 84 2.98 -12.86 -4.22
N LEU A 85 3.38 -11.59 -4.28
CA LEU A 85 4.15 -11.07 -5.41
C LEU A 85 5.52 -11.73 -5.52
N MET A 86 6.20 -11.92 -4.40
CA MET A 86 7.50 -12.60 -4.39
C MET A 86 7.37 -14.05 -4.86
N LYS A 87 6.32 -14.72 -4.43
CA LYS A 87 6.06 -16.09 -4.86
C LYS A 87 5.82 -16.15 -6.36
N ASP A 88 5.07 -15.22 -6.90
CA ASP A 88 4.79 -15.15 -8.32
C ASP A 88 6.06 -14.86 -9.14
N ILE A 89 6.90 -13.97 -8.67
CA ILE A 89 8.20 -13.67 -9.30
C ILE A 89 9.06 -14.92 -9.33
N ARG A 90 9.14 -15.66 -8.24
CA ARG A 90 9.93 -16.89 -8.17
C ARG A 90 9.42 -17.94 -9.14
N LYS A 91 8.10 -18.10 -9.25
CA LYS A 91 7.50 -19.01 -10.22
C LYS A 91 7.93 -18.66 -11.65
N ASN A 92 7.86 -17.38 -12.00
CA ASN A 92 8.19 -16.93 -13.33
C ASN A 92 9.66 -17.13 -13.65
N ILE A 93 10.55 -16.88 -12.71
CA ILE A 93 11.97 -17.11 -12.86
C ILE A 93 12.24 -18.61 -13.06
N SER A 94 11.69 -19.46 -12.21
CA SER A 94 11.83 -20.90 -12.31
C SER A 94 11.29 -21.42 -13.64
N GLY A 95 10.13 -20.92 -14.06
CA GLY A 95 9.53 -21.32 -15.32
C GLY A 95 10.33 -20.92 -16.53
N ASN A 96 11.03 -19.80 -16.46
CA ASN A 96 11.88 -19.33 -17.56
C ASN A 96 13.20 -20.08 -17.64
N SER A 97 13.68 -20.61 -16.53
CA SER A 97 14.96 -21.30 -16.48
C SER A 97 14.84 -22.80 -16.74
N THR A 98 13.65 -23.36 -16.64
CA THR A 98 13.44 -24.80 -16.73
C THR A 98 12.50 -25.14 -17.85
N GLU A 99 12.28 -25.24 -18.76
CA GLU A 99 11.37 -25.66 -19.81
C GLU A 99 9.92 -25.75 -19.35
N GLY A 100 9.06 -25.94 -20.29
CA GLY A 100 7.61 -25.93 -20.06
C GLY A 100 7.09 -26.97 -19.09
N HIS A 101 7.79 -28.08 -18.93
CA HIS A 101 7.34 -29.13 -18.02
C HIS A 101 7.32 -28.69 -16.56
N GLU A 102 8.09 -27.68 -16.23
CA GLU A 102 8.08 -27.13 -14.87
C GLU A 102 6.84 -26.30 -14.55
N LYS A 103 6.05 -25.99 -15.52
CA LYS A 103 4.84 -25.19 -15.31
C LYS A 103 3.89 -25.81 -14.29
N ILE A 104 3.84 -27.13 -14.25
CA ILE A 104 2.97 -27.83 -13.30
C ILE A 104 3.43 -27.59 -11.86
N ASN A 105 4.74 -27.65 -11.65
CA ASN A 105 5.30 -27.53 -10.30
C ASN A 105 5.30 -26.11 -9.78
N ARG A 106 5.26 -25.14 -10.64
CA ARG A 106 5.26 -23.75 -10.21
C ARG A 106 4.11 -23.40 -9.27
N ARG A 107 2.99 -24.06 -9.41
CA ARG A 107 1.83 -23.79 -8.57
C ARG A 107 1.98 -24.31 -7.14
N THR A 108 2.93 -25.19 -6.92
CA THR A 108 3.17 -25.80 -5.62
C THR A 108 4.39 -25.23 -4.91
N ILE A 109 5.04 -24.24 -5.50
CA ILE A 109 6.21 -23.61 -4.88
C ILE A 109 5.78 -22.82 -3.65
N GLU A 110 6.49 -23.04 -2.53
CA GLU A 110 6.25 -22.35 -1.27
C GLU A 110 7.50 -21.61 -0.85
N PHE A 111 7.31 -20.61 -0.02
CA PHE A 111 8.42 -19.87 0.58
C PHE A 111 8.97 -20.56 1.79
#